data_a05f01710e46b470f338c596e6e97cec
#
_entry.id   a05f01710e46b470f338c596e6e97cec
#
_cell.length_a   1.000
_cell.length_b   1.000
_cell.length_c   1.000
_cell.angle_alpha   90.00
_cell.angle_beta   90.00
_cell.angle_gamma   90.00
#
_symmetry.space_group_name_H-M   'P 1'
#
loop_
_entity.id
_entity.type
_entity.pdbx_description
1 polymer ?
#
loop_
_entity_poly.entity_id
_entity_poly.type
_entity_poly.pdbx_seq_one_letter_code
_entity_poly.pdbx_strand_id
1 'polypeptide(L)'
;RGVVGIVASRLVEAYYKPTIILTKSTDNIITGSARSIKEFDIHAALEKCSDLLEHFGGHKCAAGVSLKLENLERFTKKFESIVQEELKGDDMVPEIEIDSTLVFSEHITPKFLRILKQFAPFGPGNNTPVFLSQRLVDTGYARVVGGKHLKFAATQIDVRSDFYSAIGFQLGSHCDKIRRS
;
A
#
# COMPACT_ATOMS: atom_id res chain seq x y z
N ARG A 1 -9.64 -20.71 3.71
CA ARG A 1 -10.41 -19.62 3.04
C ARG A 1 -10.19 -18.25 3.69
N GLY A 2 -10.09 -18.10 5.01
CA GLY A 2 -10.02 -16.80 5.69
C GLY A 2 -8.78 -15.94 5.44
N VAL A 3 -7.70 -16.48 4.88
CA VAL A 3 -6.41 -15.77 4.72
C VAL A 3 -6.09 -15.32 3.30
N VAL A 4 -6.80 -15.80 2.28
CA VAL A 4 -6.46 -15.50 0.87
C VAL A 4 -6.56 -14.01 0.55
N GLY A 5 -7.53 -13.30 1.14
CA GLY A 5 -7.65 -11.85 0.99
C GLY A 5 -6.50 -11.08 1.65
N ILE A 6 -6.00 -11.55 2.79
CA ILE A 6 -4.84 -10.96 3.46
C ILE A 6 -3.58 -11.16 2.61
N VAL A 7 -3.41 -12.35 2.04
CA VAL A 7 -2.28 -12.65 1.14
C VAL A 7 -2.36 -11.77 -0.11
N ALA A 8 -3.53 -11.63 -0.73
CA ALA A 8 -3.72 -10.75 -1.88
C ALA A 8 -3.36 -9.30 -1.55
N SER A 9 -3.81 -8.76 -0.41
CA SER A 9 -3.46 -7.40 0.04
C SER A 9 -1.94 -7.24 0.22
N ARG A 10 -1.27 -8.22 0.84
CA ARG A 10 0.19 -8.17 1.03
C ARG A 10 0.97 -8.19 -0.29
N LEU A 11 0.48 -8.90 -1.29
CA LEU A 11 1.10 -8.89 -2.62
C LEU A 11 0.87 -7.57 -3.34
N VAL A 12 -0.32 -6.98 -3.24
CA VAL A 12 -0.57 -5.62 -3.75
C VAL A 12 0.34 -4.60 -3.08
N GLU A 13 0.49 -4.65 -1.74
CA GLU A 13 1.42 -3.78 -1.00
C GLU A 13 2.87 -3.95 -1.46
N ALA A 14 3.30 -5.18 -1.73
CA ALA A 14 4.70 -5.48 -2.09
C ALA A 14 5.05 -5.17 -3.55
N TYR A 15 4.12 -5.39 -4.48
CA TYR A 15 4.37 -5.33 -5.92
C TYR A 15 3.62 -4.22 -6.64
N TYR A 16 2.68 -3.56 -5.98
CA TYR A 16 1.77 -2.55 -6.52
C TYR A 16 1.11 -2.99 -7.83
N LYS A 17 0.49 -4.17 -7.80
CA LYS A 17 -0.20 -4.77 -8.95
C LYS A 17 -1.53 -5.37 -8.54
N PRO A 18 -2.58 -5.27 -9.38
CA PRO A 18 -3.82 -6.03 -9.18
C PRO A 18 -3.50 -7.51 -8.99
N THR A 19 -4.03 -8.11 -7.95
CA THR A 19 -3.66 -9.47 -7.55
C THR A 19 -4.89 -10.30 -7.22
N ILE A 20 -4.97 -11.50 -7.79
CA ILE A 20 -5.99 -12.50 -7.48
C ILE A 20 -5.30 -13.73 -6.88
N ILE A 21 -5.70 -14.11 -5.67
CA ILE A 21 -5.24 -15.35 -5.03
C ILE A 21 -6.37 -16.37 -5.10
N LEU A 22 -6.07 -17.48 -5.74
CA LEU A 22 -7.01 -18.57 -5.95
C LEU A 22 -6.64 -19.77 -5.08
N THR A 23 -7.64 -20.50 -4.60
CA THR A 23 -7.49 -21.74 -3.85
C THR A 23 -8.53 -22.75 -4.27
N LYS A 24 -8.19 -24.03 -4.27
CA LYS A 24 -9.12 -25.11 -4.57
C LYS A 24 -10.21 -25.16 -3.49
N SER A 25 -11.46 -25.13 -3.89
CA SER A 25 -12.62 -25.22 -3.01
C SER A 25 -13.24 -26.60 -3.02
N THR A 26 -13.45 -27.17 -4.21
CA THR A 26 -13.89 -28.53 -4.47
C THR A 26 -13.05 -29.11 -5.61
N ASP A 27 -13.34 -30.33 -6.05
CA ASP A 27 -12.55 -30.97 -7.11
C ASP A 27 -12.55 -30.23 -8.44
N ASN A 28 -13.59 -29.48 -8.73
CA ASN A 28 -13.72 -28.74 -9.99
C ASN A 28 -13.92 -27.23 -9.83
N ILE A 29 -14.01 -26.71 -8.62
CA ILE A 29 -14.22 -25.27 -8.36
C ILE A 29 -13.05 -24.70 -7.59
N ILE A 30 -12.52 -23.60 -8.09
CA ILE A 30 -11.56 -22.74 -7.40
C ILE A 30 -12.24 -21.44 -7.01
N THR A 31 -11.88 -20.95 -5.84
CA THR A 31 -12.39 -19.68 -5.30
C THR A 31 -11.22 -18.80 -4.89
N GLY A 32 -11.43 -17.50 -4.89
CA GLY A 32 -10.36 -16.60 -4.55
C GLY A 32 -10.81 -15.24 -4.06
N SER A 33 -9.81 -14.46 -3.76
CA SER A 33 -9.95 -13.05 -3.39
C SER A 33 -9.05 -12.20 -4.26
N ALA A 34 -9.64 -11.17 -4.81
CA ALA A 34 -8.99 -10.18 -5.64
C ALA A 34 -8.76 -8.89 -4.84
N ARG A 35 -7.63 -8.25 -5.05
CA ARG A 35 -7.25 -6.95 -4.51
C ARG A 35 -6.63 -6.11 -5.60
N SER A 36 -6.86 -4.81 -5.56
CA SER A 36 -6.38 -3.89 -6.59
C SER A 36 -5.64 -2.69 -6.03
N ILE A 37 -4.99 -1.99 -6.93
CA ILE A 37 -4.43 -0.66 -6.74
C ILE A 37 -5.50 0.40 -7.03
N LYS A 38 -5.24 1.65 -6.66
CA LYS A 38 -6.17 2.79 -6.81
C LYS A 38 -6.58 3.01 -8.27
N GLU A 39 -5.66 2.80 -9.19
CA GLU A 39 -5.75 3.09 -10.62
C GLU A 39 -6.53 2.04 -11.41
N PHE A 40 -6.80 0.85 -10.84
CA PHE A 40 -7.43 -0.26 -11.55
C PHE A 40 -8.72 -0.73 -10.89
N ASP A 41 -9.81 -0.79 -11.66
CA ASP A 41 -11.09 -1.33 -11.20
C ASP A 41 -11.16 -2.85 -11.40
N ILE A 42 -10.84 -3.60 -10.33
CA ILE A 42 -10.83 -5.06 -10.40
C ILE A 42 -12.23 -5.66 -10.58
N HIS A 43 -13.28 -4.97 -10.11
CA HIS A 43 -14.65 -5.43 -10.30
C HIS A 43 -15.04 -5.35 -11.78
N ALA A 44 -14.78 -4.22 -12.44
CA ALA A 44 -15.03 -4.04 -13.87
C ALA A 44 -14.22 -5.04 -14.72
N ALA A 45 -12.97 -5.32 -14.34
CA ALA A 45 -12.15 -6.32 -15.02
C ALA A 45 -12.72 -7.75 -14.87
N LEU A 46 -13.22 -8.11 -13.68
CA LEU A 46 -13.90 -9.39 -13.47
C LEU A 46 -15.21 -9.47 -14.24
N GLU A 47 -15.96 -8.39 -14.37
CA GLU A 47 -17.18 -8.33 -15.19
C GLU A 47 -16.88 -8.64 -16.66
N LYS A 48 -15.79 -8.11 -17.21
CA LYS A 48 -15.32 -8.46 -18.57
C LYS A 48 -14.94 -9.95 -18.73
N CYS A 49 -14.64 -10.62 -17.62
CA CYS A 49 -14.34 -12.05 -17.57
C CYS A 49 -15.54 -12.94 -17.17
N SER A 50 -16.76 -12.37 -17.07
CA SER A 50 -17.93 -13.03 -16.51
C SER A 50 -18.29 -14.36 -17.20
N ASP A 51 -18.01 -14.50 -18.49
CA ASP A 51 -18.19 -15.73 -19.29
C ASP A 51 -17.34 -16.93 -18.81
N LEU A 52 -16.31 -16.69 -18.01
CA LEU A 52 -15.40 -17.70 -17.48
C LEU A 52 -15.57 -17.94 -15.98
N LEU A 53 -16.41 -17.14 -15.32
CA LEU A 53 -16.64 -17.16 -13.89
C LEU A 53 -17.97 -17.80 -13.53
N GLU A 54 -18.02 -18.51 -12.40
CA GLU A 54 -19.26 -19.00 -11.80
C GLU A 54 -19.92 -17.92 -10.95
N HIS A 55 -19.10 -17.22 -10.14
CA HIS A 55 -19.53 -16.09 -9.31
C HIS A 55 -18.40 -15.10 -9.14
N PHE A 56 -18.74 -13.82 -9.10
CA PHE A 56 -17.87 -12.75 -8.67
C PHE A 56 -18.68 -11.65 -8.00
N GLY A 57 -18.04 -10.83 -7.18
CA GLY A 57 -18.68 -9.68 -6.55
C GLY A 57 -17.74 -8.96 -5.62
N GLY A 58 -18.02 -7.68 -5.41
CA GLY A 58 -17.16 -6.79 -4.63
C GLY A 58 -17.26 -5.35 -5.10
N HIS A 59 -16.15 -4.64 -4.98
CA HIS A 59 -16.00 -3.23 -5.32
C HIS A 59 -14.68 -3.00 -6.06
N LYS A 60 -14.45 -1.78 -6.54
CA LYS A 60 -13.26 -1.37 -7.30
C LYS A 60 -11.94 -1.95 -6.77
N CYS A 61 -11.71 -1.93 -5.45
CA CYS A 61 -10.42 -2.31 -4.87
C CYS A 61 -10.37 -3.75 -4.30
N ALA A 62 -11.52 -4.42 -4.17
CA ALA A 62 -11.60 -5.75 -3.56
C ALA A 62 -12.81 -6.53 -4.08
N ALA A 63 -12.58 -7.77 -4.49
CA ALA A 63 -13.63 -8.66 -4.96
C ALA A 63 -13.39 -10.11 -4.54
N GLY A 64 -14.47 -10.89 -4.49
CA GLY A 64 -14.43 -12.33 -4.45
C GLY A 64 -14.67 -12.92 -5.83
N VAL A 65 -14.11 -14.09 -6.12
CA VAL A 65 -14.25 -14.75 -7.41
C VAL A 65 -14.31 -16.26 -7.25
N SER A 66 -15.11 -16.92 -8.10
CA SER A 66 -15.07 -18.37 -8.24
C SER A 66 -15.22 -18.76 -9.70
N LEU A 67 -14.54 -19.83 -10.11
CA LEU A 67 -14.54 -20.33 -11.48
C LEU A 67 -14.27 -21.85 -11.48
N LYS A 68 -14.62 -22.50 -12.59
CA LYS A 68 -14.25 -23.89 -12.82
C LYS A 68 -12.75 -24.02 -13.07
N LEU A 69 -12.16 -25.10 -12.59
CA LEU A 69 -10.72 -25.38 -12.79
C LEU A 69 -10.33 -25.39 -14.27
N GLU A 70 -11.21 -25.92 -15.15
CA GLU A 70 -11.01 -25.94 -16.61
C GLU A 70 -10.91 -24.56 -17.25
N ASN A 71 -11.50 -23.54 -16.63
CA ASN A 71 -11.45 -22.15 -17.12
C ASN A 71 -10.22 -21.36 -16.62
N LEU A 72 -9.42 -21.91 -15.71
CA LEU A 72 -8.34 -21.17 -15.05
C LEU A 72 -7.37 -20.54 -16.06
N GLU A 73 -6.89 -21.31 -17.03
CA GLU A 73 -5.92 -20.80 -18.01
C GLU A 73 -6.51 -19.71 -18.89
N ARG A 74 -7.74 -19.89 -19.36
CA ARG A 74 -8.44 -18.90 -20.18
C ARG A 74 -8.72 -17.61 -19.40
N PHE A 75 -9.16 -17.76 -18.14
CA PHE A 75 -9.38 -16.65 -17.25
C PHE A 75 -8.09 -15.87 -16.99
N THR A 76 -7.00 -16.57 -16.69
CA THR A 76 -5.70 -15.92 -16.44
C THR A 76 -5.26 -15.08 -17.64
N LYS A 77 -5.25 -15.66 -18.84
CA LYS A 77 -4.88 -14.94 -20.07
C LYS A 77 -5.78 -13.73 -20.36
N LYS A 78 -7.09 -13.88 -20.19
CA LYS A 78 -8.05 -12.80 -20.44
C LYS A 78 -7.88 -11.68 -19.42
N PHE A 79 -7.74 -12.01 -18.13
CA PHE A 79 -7.53 -11.04 -17.08
C PHE A 79 -6.19 -10.29 -17.24
N GLU A 80 -5.10 -10.97 -17.54
CA GLU A 80 -3.80 -10.36 -17.83
C GLU A 80 -3.85 -9.40 -19.02
N SER A 81 -4.55 -9.76 -20.10
CA SER A 81 -4.76 -8.87 -21.25
C SER A 81 -5.48 -7.58 -20.85
N ILE A 82 -6.56 -7.70 -20.06
CA ILE A 82 -7.30 -6.53 -19.55
C ILE A 82 -6.40 -5.63 -18.70
N VAL A 83 -5.60 -6.23 -17.82
CA VAL A 83 -4.66 -5.46 -16.98
C VAL A 83 -3.63 -4.73 -17.84
N GLN A 84 -3.07 -5.38 -18.87
CA GLN A 84 -2.10 -4.77 -19.78
C GLN A 84 -2.70 -3.66 -20.65
N GLU A 85 -3.97 -3.77 -21.02
CA GLU A 85 -4.67 -2.75 -21.80
C GLU A 85 -5.03 -1.52 -20.97
N GLU A 86 -5.44 -1.72 -19.71
CA GLU A 86 -5.94 -0.66 -18.86
C GLU A 86 -4.86 0.03 -18.01
N LEU A 87 -3.79 -0.70 -17.62
CA LEU A 87 -2.68 -0.15 -16.85
C LEU A 87 -1.46 0.12 -17.72
N LYS A 88 -1.01 1.36 -17.73
CA LYS A 88 0.26 1.77 -18.32
C LYS A 88 1.37 1.74 -17.28
N GLY A 89 2.64 1.76 -17.72
CA GLY A 89 3.79 1.62 -16.84
C GLY A 89 3.81 2.60 -15.66
N ASP A 90 3.37 3.84 -15.87
CA ASP A 90 3.34 4.88 -14.83
C ASP A 90 2.23 4.64 -13.79
N ASP A 91 1.14 3.97 -14.15
CA ASP A 91 0.03 3.64 -13.24
C ASP A 91 0.43 2.58 -12.17
N MET A 92 1.55 1.90 -12.37
CA MET A 92 2.07 0.88 -11.46
C MET A 92 3.17 1.39 -10.51
N VAL A 93 3.30 2.70 -10.38
CA VAL A 93 4.22 3.34 -9.42
C VAL A 93 3.41 3.84 -8.23
N PRO A 94 3.69 3.37 -7.01
CA PRO A 94 2.96 3.85 -5.83
C PRO A 94 3.23 5.33 -5.60
N GLU A 95 2.17 6.11 -5.49
CA GLU A 95 2.22 7.53 -5.16
C GLU A 95 1.94 7.76 -3.68
N ILE A 96 2.64 8.72 -3.08
CA ILE A 96 2.37 9.21 -1.74
C ILE A 96 1.74 10.59 -1.85
N GLU A 97 0.47 10.69 -1.51
CA GLU A 97 -0.22 11.98 -1.42
C GLU A 97 0.31 12.75 -0.19
N ILE A 98 0.86 13.94 -0.42
CA ILE A 98 1.41 14.79 0.62
C ILE A 98 0.43 15.93 0.89
N ASP A 99 -0.11 16.00 2.11
CA ASP A 99 -1.07 17.03 2.49
C ASP A 99 -0.40 18.41 2.66
N SER A 100 0.82 18.44 3.18
CA SER A 100 1.56 19.70 3.36
C SER A 100 3.05 19.47 3.60
N THR A 101 3.85 20.51 3.47
CA THR A 101 5.24 20.54 3.94
C THR A 101 5.32 20.88 5.42
N LEU A 102 6.33 20.36 6.10
CA LEU A 102 6.52 20.53 7.52
C LEU A 102 7.99 20.92 7.83
N VAL A 103 8.18 22.09 8.43
CA VAL A 103 9.46 22.54 8.96
C VAL A 103 9.48 22.26 10.46
N PHE A 104 10.50 21.55 10.95
CA PHE A 104 10.52 21.02 12.31
C PHE A 104 10.42 22.11 13.37
N SER A 105 11.25 23.16 13.28
CA SER A 105 11.30 24.25 14.23
C SER A 105 10.03 25.08 14.33
N GLU A 106 9.29 25.16 13.23
CA GLU A 106 8.09 26.01 13.13
C GLU A 106 6.80 25.25 13.43
N HIS A 107 6.73 23.99 12.99
CA HIS A 107 5.47 23.26 12.96
C HIS A 107 5.38 22.16 14.05
N ILE A 108 6.47 21.50 14.46
CA ILE A 108 6.40 20.46 15.47
C ILE A 108 6.29 21.08 16.88
N THR A 109 5.09 21.52 17.19
CA THR A 109 4.76 22.14 18.47
C THR A 109 3.70 21.33 19.24
N PRO A 110 3.63 21.44 20.56
CA PRO A 110 2.55 20.80 21.34
C PRO A 110 1.14 21.20 20.86
N LYS A 111 0.98 22.45 20.38
CA LYS A 111 -0.28 22.93 19.82
C LYS A 111 -0.62 22.17 18.53
N PHE A 112 0.32 22.03 17.61
CA PHE A 112 0.12 21.31 16.36
C PHE A 112 -0.26 19.85 16.59
N LEU A 113 0.46 19.16 17.47
CA LEU A 113 0.18 17.77 17.81
C LEU A 113 -1.19 17.60 18.46
N ARG A 114 -1.62 18.55 19.29
CA ARG A 114 -2.96 18.54 19.87
C ARG A 114 -4.05 18.74 18.83
N ILE A 115 -3.83 19.63 17.85
CA ILE A 115 -4.77 19.84 16.74
C ILE A 115 -4.86 18.58 15.89
N LEU A 116 -3.74 17.98 15.49
CA LEU A 116 -3.74 16.74 14.71
C LEU A 116 -4.56 15.62 15.38
N LYS A 117 -4.48 15.49 16.71
CA LYS A 117 -5.29 14.51 17.45
C LYS A 117 -6.79 14.75 17.35
N GLN A 118 -7.23 15.98 17.09
CA GLN A 118 -8.66 16.30 16.93
C GLN A 118 -9.25 15.85 15.60
N PHE A 119 -8.41 15.55 14.60
CA PHE A 119 -8.87 14.96 13.34
C PHE A 119 -9.23 13.48 13.47
N ALA A 120 -8.82 12.79 14.53
CA ALA A 120 -9.20 11.40 14.77
C ALA A 120 -10.72 11.24 15.02
N PRO A 121 -11.32 10.09 14.65
CA PRO A 121 -10.66 8.86 14.18
C PRO A 121 -10.34 8.93 12.68
N PHE A 122 -9.15 8.42 12.33
CA PHE A 122 -8.74 8.29 10.94
C PHE A 122 -9.29 7.00 10.31
N GLY A 123 -9.53 7.04 9.01
CA GLY A 123 -10.05 5.91 8.24
C GLY A 123 -10.47 6.32 6.83
N PRO A 124 -11.27 5.49 6.13
CA PRO A 124 -11.77 5.82 4.80
C PRO A 124 -12.49 7.18 4.78
N GLY A 125 -12.06 8.09 3.88
CA GLY A 125 -12.60 9.45 3.78
C GLY A 125 -12.02 10.45 4.79
N ASN A 126 -11.21 9.99 5.75
CA ASN A 126 -10.46 10.84 6.69
C ASN A 126 -9.09 10.23 6.96
N ASN A 127 -8.22 10.28 5.97
CA ASN A 127 -6.89 9.66 6.04
C ASN A 127 -6.00 10.34 7.07
N THR A 128 -5.05 9.57 7.65
CA THR A 128 -3.99 10.15 8.47
C THR A 128 -3.17 11.11 7.63
N PRO A 129 -2.99 12.39 8.05
CA PRO A 129 -2.22 13.37 7.30
C PRO A 129 -0.77 12.94 7.08
N VAL A 130 -0.28 13.15 5.87
CA VAL A 130 1.10 12.86 5.46
C VAL A 130 1.82 14.17 5.18
N PHE A 131 2.96 14.36 5.82
CA PHE A 131 3.76 15.57 5.70
C PHE A 131 5.11 15.29 5.07
N LEU A 132 5.57 16.21 4.21
CA LEU A 132 6.92 16.20 3.67
C LEU A 132 7.83 17.13 4.47
N SER A 133 8.91 16.60 5.01
CA SER A 133 10.00 17.41 5.53
C SER A 133 11.26 17.17 4.72
N GLN A 134 11.88 18.24 4.26
CA GLN A 134 13.08 18.21 3.42
C GLN A 134 14.33 18.46 4.22
N ARG A 135 15.49 18.07 3.68
CA ARG A 135 16.84 18.33 4.25
C ARG A 135 17.00 17.79 5.67
N LEU A 136 16.46 16.60 5.90
CA LEU A 136 16.63 15.89 7.14
C LEU A 136 17.93 15.09 7.11
N VAL A 137 18.62 15.09 8.23
CA VAL A 137 19.78 14.24 8.49
C VAL A 137 19.58 13.44 9.76
N ASP A 138 20.15 12.25 9.81
CA ASP A 138 20.24 11.48 11.05
C ASP A 138 21.38 11.99 11.93
N THR A 139 21.13 12.08 13.22
CA THR A 139 22.15 12.48 14.21
C THR A 139 23.12 11.35 14.59
N GLY A 140 23.21 10.28 13.78
CA GLY A 140 24.09 9.13 14.00
C GLY A 140 23.43 7.97 14.77
N TYR A 141 22.13 8.01 14.99
CA TYR A 141 21.40 7.00 15.77
C TYR A 141 20.58 6.03 14.94
N ALA A 142 20.67 6.09 13.61
CA ALA A 142 19.91 5.20 12.73
C ALA A 142 20.26 3.72 12.97
N ARG A 143 19.24 2.92 13.26
CA ARG A 143 19.37 1.47 13.48
C ARG A 143 18.11 0.71 13.13
N VAL A 144 18.28 -0.55 12.80
CA VAL A 144 17.14 -1.47 12.63
C VAL A 144 16.68 -1.95 14.01
N VAL A 145 15.37 -1.89 14.26
CA VAL A 145 14.72 -2.38 15.46
C VAL A 145 13.63 -3.39 15.10
N GLY A 146 13.44 -4.41 15.94
CA GLY A 146 12.48 -5.49 15.68
C GLY A 146 12.74 -6.23 14.34
N GLY A 147 13.99 -6.23 13.86
CA GLY A 147 14.41 -6.90 12.63
C GLY A 147 13.95 -6.25 11.32
N LYS A 148 13.03 -5.30 11.34
CA LYS A 148 12.40 -4.74 10.12
C LYS A 148 12.04 -3.26 10.16
N HIS A 149 12.10 -2.61 11.32
CA HIS A 149 11.74 -1.20 11.44
C HIS A 149 13.00 -0.35 11.53
N LEU A 150 12.95 0.86 10.98
CA LEU A 150 14.01 1.84 11.07
C LEU A 150 13.73 2.79 12.23
N LYS A 151 14.64 2.90 13.20
CA LYS A 151 14.63 3.94 14.23
C LYS A 151 15.80 4.87 14.02
N PHE A 152 15.56 6.18 14.05
CA PHE A 152 16.58 7.21 13.85
C PHE A 152 16.21 8.49 14.61
N ALA A 153 17.12 9.43 14.65
CA ALA A 153 16.88 10.74 15.22
C ALA A 153 17.15 11.80 14.14
N ALA A 154 16.09 12.46 13.68
CA ALA A 154 16.15 13.43 12.59
C ALA A 154 16.29 14.86 13.11
N THR A 155 17.14 15.63 12.46
CA THR A 155 17.20 17.10 12.56
C THR A 155 17.18 17.69 11.16
N GLN A 156 16.84 18.99 11.05
CA GLN A 156 16.76 19.69 9.77
C GLN A 156 17.97 20.63 9.62
N ILE A 157 18.71 20.52 8.51
CA ILE A 157 20.04 21.16 8.36
C ILE A 157 19.99 22.69 8.34
N ASP A 158 19.02 23.27 7.63
CA ASP A 158 19.02 24.72 7.35
C ASP A 158 18.27 25.56 8.37
N VAL A 159 17.72 24.92 9.35
CA VAL A 159 16.97 25.56 10.44
C VAL A 159 17.48 25.04 11.76
N ARG A 160 17.65 25.94 12.73
CA ARG A 160 17.97 25.52 14.09
C ARG A 160 16.78 24.75 14.65
N SER A 161 16.84 23.44 14.57
CA SER A 161 15.79 22.55 15.06
C SER A 161 16.35 21.58 16.10
N ASP A 162 15.48 21.21 17.02
CA ASP A 162 15.75 20.07 17.89
C ASP A 162 15.80 18.79 17.05
N PHE A 163 16.36 17.74 17.61
CA PHE A 163 16.27 16.41 17.00
C PHE A 163 15.01 15.70 17.48
N TYR A 164 14.38 14.97 16.57
CA TYR A 164 13.16 14.21 16.83
C TYR A 164 13.39 12.73 16.63
N SER A 165 13.03 11.93 17.64
CA SER A 165 13.05 10.47 17.49
C SER A 165 11.96 10.03 16.54
N ALA A 166 12.35 9.33 15.49
CA ALA A 166 11.45 8.84 14.43
C ALA A 166 11.52 7.33 14.31
N ILE A 167 10.42 6.73 13.85
CA ILE A 167 10.34 5.32 13.50
C ILE A 167 9.69 5.16 12.13
N GLY A 168 10.40 4.49 11.22
CA GLY A 168 9.88 4.04 9.93
C GLY A 168 9.49 2.57 10.02
N PHE A 169 8.20 2.29 10.07
CA PHE A 169 7.70 0.91 10.11
C PHE A 169 8.03 0.19 8.79
N GLN A 170 8.64 -1.00 8.89
CA GLN A 170 9.08 -1.83 7.76
C GLN A 170 10.15 -1.19 6.85
N LEU A 171 10.77 -0.09 7.25
CA LEU A 171 11.79 0.62 6.50
C LEU A 171 13.23 0.26 6.93
N GLY A 172 13.44 -0.85 7.66
CA GLY A 172 14.76 -1.26 8.13
C GLY A 172 15.81 -1.43 7.03
N SER A 173 15.41 -1.84 5.82
CA SER A 173 16.29 -1.94 4.64
C SER A 173 16.88 -0.61 4.18
N HIS A 174 16.29 0.52 4.56
CA HIS A 174 16.78 1.86 4.25
C HIS A 174 17.78 2.43 5.27
N CYS A 175 18.12 1.69 6.32
CA CYS A 175 18.99 2.15 7.38
C CYS A 175 20.33 2.68 6.87
N ASP A 176 20.98 1.97 5.92
CA ASP A 176 22.28 2.37 5.37
C ASP A 176 22.20 3.62 4.48
N LYS A 177 21.03 3.88 3.88
CA LYS A 177 20.82 5.11 3.10
C LYS A 177 20.78 6.33 4.00
N ILE A 178 20.10 6.23 5.15
CA ILE A 178 19.97 7.33 6.10
C ILE A 178 21.30 7.61 6.83
N ARG A 179 22.09 6.59 7.14
CA ARG A 179 23.41 6.76 7.76
C ARG A 179 24.42 7.51 6.89
N ARG A 180 24.22 7.52 5.58
CA ARG A 180 25.11 8.17 4.60
C ARG A 180 24.64 9.56 4.19
N SER A 181 23.49 10.00 4.68
CA SER A 181 22.91 11.31 4.45
C SER A 181 23.40 12.25 5.57
#